data_a044276c3027fed721887a9341db645c
#
_entry.id   a044276c3027fed721887a9341db645c
#
_cell.length_a   1.000
_cell.length_b   1.000
_cell.length_c   1.000
_cell.angle_alpha   90.00
_cell.angle_beta   90.00
_cell.angle_gamma   90.00
#
_symmetry.space_group_name_H-M   'P 1'
#
loop_
_entity.id
_entity.type
_entity.pdbx_description
1 polymer ?
#
loop_
_entity_poly.entity_id
_entity_poly.type
_entity_poly.pdbx_seq_one_letter_code
_entity_poly.pdbx_strand_id
1 'polypeptide(L)'
;MRDELEPASELKGFSQSSILNPQSSAVVFAYHNVGVRCLSVLLAHGVAVKLVVTHCDNPGENIWFGSVADLAALHGIPVITPDNPNAPEVVEQIRALQPDFFFSFYYREMLKAPLLAIPQQGALNMHGSLLPKYRGRVPVNWAIIRGETETGATLHYMTEKPDNGDIVAQQAVPILPDDTALHVFQKVTVAAEMALNGVLPALLAGRAPRMKQDLTQGAYFGGRRAEDGVIDWKQSAQDIHNLVRAVAPPYPGAATRLLNKPMRILQTLKTRIAAAGNPAFYVNEGCAYAVCGQGVLRIVRFELDGIEMSAAQFAAAYGSEKIEFNR
;
A
#
# COMPACT_ATOMS: atom_id res chain seq x y z
N MET A 1 -4.13 63.34 -18.30
CA MET A 1 -3.40 62.86 -17.13
C MET A 1 -3.08 61.41 -17.38
N ARG A 2 -1.84 61.11 -17.67
CA ARG A 2 -1.34 59.73 -17.94
C ARG A 2 -0.73 59.27 -16.64
N ASP A 3 -1.29 58.21 -16.04
CA ASP A 3 -0.68 57.53 -14.89
C ASP A 3 0.42 56.60 -15.42
N GLU A 4 1.64 56.89 -15.02
CA GLU A 4 2.83 56.07 -15.29
C GLU A 4 2.81 54.89 -14.33
N LEU A 5 2.80 53.69 -14.91
CA LEU A 5 3.01 52.43 -14.19
C LEU A 5 4.50 52.27 -13.89
N GLU A 6 4.87 52.27 -12.62
CA GLU A 6 6.22 51.94 -12.17
C GLU A 6 6.59 50.47 -12.53
N PRO A 7 7.85 50.21 -12.90
CA PRO A 7 8.30 48.83 -13.21
C PRO A 7 8.42 47.99 -11.93
N ALA A 8 7.89 46.76 -12.02
CA ALA A 8 7.96 45.75 -10.99
C ALA A 8 9.40 45.48 -10.55
N SER A 9 9.63 45.57 -9.26
CA SER A 9 10.90 45.31 -8.59
C SER A 9 11.37 43.88 -8.81
N GLU A 10 12.64 43.78 -9.13
CA GLU A 10 13.43 42.57 -9.33
C GLU A 10 13.19 41.48 -8.26
N LEU A 11 12.75 40.34 -8.70
CA LEU A 11 12.82 39.09 -7.92
C LEU A 11 14.29 38.80 -7.62
N LYS A 12 14.73 39.12 -6.41
CA LYS A 12 16.04 38.73 -5.89
C LYS A 12 16.20 37.23 -6.00
N GLY A 13 17.18 36.83 -6.83
CA GLY A 13 17.52 35.45 -7.07
C GLY A 13 17.74 34.67 -5.78
N PHE A 14 17.15 33.50 -5.71
CA PHE A 14 17.54 32.47 -4.77
C PHE A 14 19.01 32.14 -5.01
N SER A 15 19.87 32.60 -4.14
CA SER A 15 21.28 32.25 -4.12
C SER A 15 21.38 30.73 -3.93
N GLN A 16 21.76 30.03 -4.98
CA GLN A 16 22.28 28.66 -4.90
C GLN A 16 23.61 28.72 -4.14
N SER A 17 23.56 28.62 -2.81
CA SER A 17 24.74 28.23 -2.05
C SER A 17 24.97 26.75 -2.24
N SER A 18 25.61 26.38 -3.33
CA SER A 18 26.19 25.05 -3.54
C SER A 18 27.38 24.86 -2.60
N ILE A 19 27.10 24.42 -1.39
CA ILE A 19 28.11 23.66 -0.64
C ILE A 19 28.10 22.29 -1.32
N LEU A 20 29.09 22.04 -2.14
CA LEU A 20 29.40 20.73 -2.74
C LEU A 20 29.83 19.76 -1.62
N ASN A 21 28.86 19.29 -0.81
CA ASN A 21 29.03 17.99 -0.16
C ASN A 21 28.96 16.95 -1.29
N PRO A 22 29.82 15.91 -1.27
CA PRO A 22 29.71 14.83 -2.23
C PRO A 22 28.25 14.32 -2.22
N GLN A 23 27.59 14.45 -3.37
CA GLN A 23 26.19 14.10 -3.50
C GLN A 23 26.02 12.61 -3.23
N SER A 24 25.32 12.26 -2.13
CA SER A 24 25.07 10.85 -1.79
C SER A 24 24.42 10.13 -2.95
N SER A 25 24.92 8.93 -3.25
CA SER A 25 24.46 8.12 -4.36
C SER A 25 23.60 6.95 -3.90
N ALA A 26 22.64 6.54 -4.75
CA ALA A 26 21.74 5.44 -4.42
C ALA A 26 21.45 4.52 -5.60
N VAL A 27 21.16 3.26 -5.28
CA VAL A 27 20.38 2.35 -6.13
C VAL A 27 19.01 2.18 -5.49
N VAL A 28 17.96 2.30 -6.31
CA VAL A 28 16.57 2.30 -5.86
C VAL A 28 15.84 1.07 -6.40
N PHE A 29 15.38 0.21 -5.52
CA PHE A 29 14.51 -0.92 -5.81
C PHE A 29 13.07 -0.48 -5.58
N ALA A 30 12.27 -0.29 -6.60
CA ALA A 30 11.00 0.37 -6.41
C ALA A 30 9.90 -0.15 -7.35
N TYR A 31 8.68 -0.11 -6.86
CA TYR A 31 7.49 -0.43 -7.63
C TYR A 31 6.27 0.29 -7.05
N HIS A 32 5.20 0.45 -7.85
CA HIS A 32 3.94 1.01 -7.40
C HIS A 32 4.03 2.52 -7.04
N ASN A 33 2.90 3.13 -6.63
CA ASN A 33 2.82 4.55 -6.26
C ASN A 33 3.78 4.96 -5.14
N VAL A 34 4.01 4.09 -4.15
CA VAL A 34 5.01 4.37 -3.09
C VAL A 34 6.41 4.50 -3.69
N GLY A 35 6.74 3.62 -4.65
CA GLY A 35 8.00 3.70 -5.39
C GLY A 35 8.15 5.02 -6.14
N VAL A 36 7.10 5.43 -6.88
CA VAL A 36 7.07 6.71 -7.63
C VAL A 36 7.26 7.90 -6.68
N ARG A 37 6.47 7.98 -5.59
CA ARG A 37 6.53 9.12 -4.67
C ARG A 37 7.85 9.20 -3.90
N CYS A 38 8.36 8.07 -3.40
CA CYS A 38 9.64 8.04 -2.69
C CYS A 38 10.82 8.31 -3.62
N LEU A 39 10.81 7.83 -4.87
CA LEU A 39 11.83 8.20 -5.86
C LEU A 39 11.81 9.72 -6.12
N SER A 40 10.61 10.33 -6.26
CA SER A 40 10.47 11.79 -6.40
C SER A 40 11.11 12.54 -5.23
N VAL A 41 10.96 12.05 -4.00
CA VAL A 41 11.61 12.66 -2.81
C VAL A 41 13.13 12.60 -2.93
N LEU A 42 13.70 11.44 -3.28
CA LEU A 42 15.16 11.30 -3.44
C LEU A 42 15.70 12.30 -4.47
N LEU A 43 15.00 12.43 -5.60
CA LEU A 43 15.37 13.36 -6.68
C LEU A 43 15.27 14.83 -6.25
N ALA A 44 14.20 15.19 -5.52
CA ALA A 44 14.00 16.54 -5.00
C ALA A 44 15.10 16.96 -4.00
N HIS A 45 15.67 16.01 -3.27
CA HIS A 45 16.79 16.25 -2.36
C HIS A 45 18.16 16.11 -3.02
N GLY A 46 18.22 15.94 -4.35
CA GLY A 46 19.47 15.87 -5.09
C GLY A 46 20.28 14.58 -4.87
N VAL A 47 19.63 13.48 -4.45
CA VAL A 47 20.31 12.18 -4.38
C VAL A 47 20.68 11.70 -5.78
N ALA A 48 21.95 11.31 -5.99
CA ALA A 48 22.42 10.77 -7.26
C ALA A 48 21.93 9.33 -7.44
N VAL A 49 20.71 9.15 -7.98
CA VAL A 49 20.18 7.82 -8.27
C VAL A 49 20.90 7.24 -9.48
N LYS A 50 21.78 6.27 -9.25
CA LYS A 50 22.63 5.64 -10.28
C LYS A 50 21.88 4.58 -11.09
N LEU A 51 20.89 3.93 -10.49
CA LEU A 51 20.11 2.85 -11.09
C LEU A 51 18.77 2.71 -10.38
N VAL A 52 17.72 2.46 -11.15
CA VAL A 52 16.43 1.97 -10.68
C VAL A 52 16.27 0.51 -11.07
N VAL A 53 15.95 -0.33 -10.09
CA VAL A 53 15.58 -1.73 -10.25
C VAL A 53 14.08 -1.84 -10.00
N THR A 54 13.31 -2.25 -10.99
CA THR A 54 11.85 -2.34 -10.90
C THR A 54 11.33 -3.63 -11.53
N HIS A 55 10.02 -3.79 -11.63
CA HIS A 55 9.37 -4.94 -12.25
C HIS A 55 8.75 -4.55 -13.59
N CYS A 56 8.70 -5.52 -14.52
CA CYS A 56 7.76 -5.43 -15.62
C CYS A 56 6.34 -5.65 -15.08
N ASP A 57 5.39 -4.87 -15.58
CA ASP A 57 3.99 -5.06 -15.22
C ASP A 57 3.50 -6.43 -15.70
N ASN A 58 2.80 -7.16 -14.82
CA ASN A 58 2.20 -8.42 -15.18
C ASN A 58 0.89 -8.17 -15.97
N PRO A 59 0.78 -8.63 -17.22
CA PRO A 59 -0.44 -8.44 -18.03
C PRO A 59 -1.71 -9.03 -17.40
N GLY A 60 -1.56 -9.99 -16.47
CA GLY A 60 -2.67 -10.57 -15.71
C GLY A 60 -3.13 -9.75 -14.50
N GLU A 61 -2.41 -8.69 -14.14
CA GLU A 61 -2.77 -7.82 -13.03
C GLU A 61 -3.50 -6.56 -13.51
N ASN A 62 -4.43 -6.07 -12.70
CA ASN A 62 -5.00 -4.75 -12.90
C ASN A 62 -3.97 -3.68 -12.44
N ILE A 63 -3.38 -2.97 -13.40
CA ILE A 63 -2.41 -1.90 -13.13
C ILE A 63 -3.17 -0.60 -12.92
N TRP A 64 -3.22 -0.14 -11.68
CA TRP A 64 -3.93 1.08 -11.26
C TRP A 64 -3.00 2.12 -10.61
N PHE A 65 -1.71 1.96 -10.77
CA PHE A 65 -0.65 2.76 -10.15
C PHE A 65 0.33 3.29 -11.19
N GLY A 66 1.11 4.31 -10.79
CA GLY A 66 2.12 4.92 -11.65
C GLY A 66 3.36 4.04 -11.85
N SER A 67 4.04 4.26 -12.97
CA SER A 67 5.26 3.56 -13.35
C SER A 67 6.51 4.25 -12.78
N VAL A 68 7.30 3.50 -12.02
CA VAL A 68 8.62 3.94 -11.53
C VAL A 68 9.61 4.05 -12.69
N ALA A 69 9.50 3.14 -13.68
CA ALA A 69 10.35 3.16 -14.88
C ALA A 69 10.15 4.44 -15.71
N ASP A 70 8.90 4.88 -15.88
CA ASP A 70 8.60 6.11 -16.62
C ASP A 70 9.17 7.34 -15.90
N LEU A 71 9.02 7.41 -14.57
CA LEU A 71 9.61 8.49 -13.79
C LEU A 71 11.14 8.49 -13.90
N ALA A 72 11.79 7.33 -13.81
CA ALA A 72 13.22 7.21 -13.96
C ALA A 72 13.69 7.65 -15.36
N ALA A 73 12.95 7.24 -16.40
CA ALA A 73 13.24 7.64 -17.80
C ALA A 73 13.15 9.15 -18.01
N LEU A 74 12.15 9.83 -17.41
CA LEU A 74 12.03 11.31 -17.46
C LEU A 74 13.26 12.01 -16.87
N HIS A 75 13.96 11.39 -15.93
CA HIS A 75 15.17 11.93 -15.30
C HIS A 75 16.47 11.35 -15.89
N GLY A 76 16.40 10.56 -16.97
CA GLY A 76 17.58 9.96 -17.60
C GLY A 76 18.28 8.91 -16.72
N ILE A 77 17.59 8.31 -15.77
CA ILE A 77 18.13 7.31 -14.86
C ILE A 77 18.03 5.93 -15.50
N PRO A 78 19.13 5.14 -15.55
CA PRO A 78 19.09 3.77 -16.04
C PRO A 78 18.09 2.91 -15.25
N VAL A 79 17.37 2.02 -15.95
CA VAL A 79 16.37 1.10 -15.37
C VAL A 79 16.69 -0.33 -15.79
N ILE A 80 16.60 -1.26 -14.85
CA ILE A 80 16.61 -2.70 -15.11
C ILE A 80 15.42 -3.39 -14.45
N THR A 81 14.96 -4.50 -15.05
CA THR A 81 13.82 -5.29 -14.59
C THR A 81 14.18 -6.77 -14.50
N PRO A 82 15.14 -7.16 -13.63
CA PRO A 82 15.59 -8.54 -13.53
C PRO A 82 14.51 -9.45 -12.93
N ASP A 83 14.38 -10.67 -13.46
CA ASP A 83 13.52 -11.71 -12.86
C ASP A 83 14.02 -12.11 -11.46
N ASN A 84 15.33 -12.05 -11.24
CA ASN A 84 15.96 -12.30 -9.95
C ASN A 84 17.01 -11.23 -9.65
N PRO A 85 16.72 -10.29 -8.73
CA PRO A 85 17.69 -9.22 -8.37
C PRO A 85 18.96 -9.77 -7.71
N ASN A 86 18.91 -11.00 -7.19
CA ASN A 86 20.05 -11.63 -6.52
C ASN A 86 20.90 -12.50 -7.46
N ALA A 87 20.65 -12.48 -8.77
CA ALA A 87 21.49 -13.17 -9.74
C ALA A 87 22.91 -12.57 -9.74
N PRO A 88 23.98 -13.39 -9.84
CA PRO A 88 25.36 -12.94 -9.71
C PRO A 88 25.70 -11.76 -10.62
N GLU A 89 25.23 -11.78 -11.86
CA GLU A 89 25.45 -10.74 -12.86
C GLU A 89 24.80 -9.40 -12.46
N VAL A 90 23.60 -9.44 -11.86
CA VAL A 90 22.89 -8.24 -11.35
C VAL A 90 23.61 -7.69 -10.13
N VAL A 91 24.04 -8.57 -9.22
CA VAL A 91 24.82 -8.18 -8.02
C VAL A 91 26.11 -7.48 -8.41
N GLU A 92 26.87 -8.00 -9.38
CA GLU A 92 28.12 -7.40 -9.84
C GLU A 92 27.89 -6.08 -10.60
N GLN A 93 26.84 -5.99 -11.42
CA GLN A 93 26.44 -4.74 -12.06
C GLN A 93 26.16 -3.64 -11.02
N ILE A 94 25.40 -3.97 -9.95
CA ILE A 94 25.07 -3.03 -8.88
C ILE A 94 26.30 -2.68 -8.03
N ARG A 95 27.16 -3.67 -7.74
CA ARG A 95 28.41 -3.47 -6.99
C ARG A 95 29.35 -2.50 -7.70
N ALA A 96 29.46 -2.58 -9.03
CA ALA A 96 30.30 -1.68 -9.82
C ALA A 96 29.89 -0.21 -9.72
N LEU A 97 28.62 0.07 -9.35
CA LEU A 97 28.12 1.43 -9.14
C LEU A 97 28.59 2.05 -7.83
N GLN A 98 29.05 1.27 -6.87
CA GLN A 98 29.50 1.73 -5.53
C GLN A 98 28.52 2.73 -4.89
N PRO A 99 27.24 2.38 -4.67
CA PRO A 99 26.26 3.28 -4.08
C PRO A 99 26.49 3.47 -2.58
N ASP A 100 26.16 4.67 -2.08
CA ASP A 100 26.15 4.93 -0.64
C ASP A 100 24.96 4.26 0.03
N PHE A 101 23.80 4.30 -0.61
CA PHE A 101 22.55 3.76 -0.09
C PHE A 101 21.86 2.81 -1.05
N PHE A 102 21.13 1.85 -0.49
CA PHE A 102 19.98 1.24 -1.17
C PHE A 102 18.70 1.75 -0.55
N PHE A 103 17.72 2.02 -1.41
CA PHE A 103 16.35 2.28 -1.01
C PHE A 103 15.42 1.25 -1.66
N SER A 104 14.59 0.60 -0.86
CA SER A 104 13.55 -0.33 -1.31
C SER A 104 12.17 0.27 -1.01
N PHE A 105 11.35 0.47 -2.06
CA PHE A 105 10.04 1.08 -1.97
C PHE A 105 9.00 0.18 -2.64
N TYR A 106 8.38 -0.71 -1.87
CA TYR A 106 7.38 -1.66 -2.39
C TYR A 106 7.90 -2.59 -3.49
N TYR A 107 9.22 -2.83 -3.54
CA TYR A 107 9.80 -3.83 -4.40
C TYR A 107 9.38 -5.24 -3.93
N ARG A 108 8.99 -6.11 -4.87
CA ARG A 108 8.31 -7.38 -4.53
C ARG A 108 9.27 -8.52 -4.19
N GLU A 109 10.56 -8.40 -4.54
CA GLU A 109 11.56 -9.43 -4.32
C GLU A 109 12.44 -9.14 -3.10
N MET A 110 12.86 -10.21 -2.41
CA MET A 110 13.76 -10.09 -1.28
C MET A 110 15.20 -9.83 -1.74
N LEU A 111 15.84 -8.82 -1.15
CA LEU A 111 17.27 -8.58 -1.32
C LEU A 111 18.04 -9.45 -0.32
N LYS A 112 18.94 -10.31 -0.82
CA LYS A 112 19.74 -11.24 -0.01
C LYS A 112 21.05 -10.59 0.46
N ALA A 113 21.75 -11.25 1.39
CA ALA A 113 22.99 -10.76 2.00
C ALA A 113 24.04 -10.22 1.00
N PRO A 114 24.30 -10.84 -0.18
CA PRO A 114 25.27 -10.30 -1.13
C PRO A 114 24.92 -8.92 -1.68
N LEU A 115 23.60 -8.62 -1.86
CA LEU A 115 23.14 -7.27 -2.22
C LEU A 115 23.19 -6.33 -1.02
N LEU A 116 22.63 -6.75 0.12
CA LEU A 116 22.55 -5.92 1.32
C LEU A 116 23.91 -5.46 1.84
N ALA A 117 24.99 -6.15 1.49
CA ALA A 117 26.37 -5.80 1.85
C ALA A 117 27.03 -4.78 0.91
N ILE A 118 26.37 -4.37 -0.21
CA ILE A 118 26.97 -3.46 -1.17
C ILE A 118 26.95 -1.99 -0.71
N PRO A 119 25.82 -1.42 -0.24
CA PRO A 119 25.76 0.01 0.05
C PRO A 119 26.58 0.37 1.27
N GLN A 120 27.40 1.45 1.18
CA GLN A 120 28.33 1.83 2.24
C GLN A 120 27.64 2.35 3.50
N GLN A 121 26.49 3.00 3.37
CA GLN A 121 25.72 3.58 4.47
C GLN A 121 24.45 2.78 4.81
N GLY A 122 24.20 1.69 4.07
CA GLY A 122 23.18 0.70 4.35
C GLY A 122 22.01 0.69 3.37
N ALA A 123 21.19 -0.32 3.54
CA ALA A 123 19.96 -0.54 2.76
C ALA A 123 18.75 -0.20 3.63
N LEU A 124 17.82 0.58 3.11
CA LEU A 124 16.59 0.98 3.79
C LEU A 124 15.36 0.50 3.00
N ASN A 125 14.29 0.16 3.73
CA ASN A 125 13.01 -0.23 3.15
C ASN A 125 11.89 0.65 3.69
N MET A 126 10.94 1.01 2.82
CA MET A 126 9.69 1.66 3.20
C MET A 126 8.61 0.61 3.31
N HIS A 127 8.18 0.32 4.53
CA HIS A 127 7.14 -0.66 4.83
C HIS A 127 5.80 0.00 5.10
N GLY A 128 4.71 -0.58 4.62
CA GLY A 128 3.36 -0.01 4.66
C GLY A 128 2.58 -0.28 5.95
N SER A 129 3.24 -0.24 7.10
CA SER A 129 2.63 -0.28 8.43
C SER A 129 3.45 0.51 9.45
N LEU A 130 2.91 0.65 10.66
CA LEU A 130 3.65 1.12 11.84
C LEU A 130 4.39 -0.07 12.47
N LEU A 131 5.62 -0.34 12.02
CA LEU A 131 6.45 -1.40 12.60
C LEU A 131 6.64 -1.22 14.11
N PRO A 132 6.68 -2.31 14.88
CA PRO A 132 6.79 -3.71 14.50
C PRO A 132 5.47 -4.41 14.16
N LYS A 133 4.33 -3.69 14.14
CA LYS A 133 3.03 -4.27 13.74
C LYS A 133 3.02 -4.59 12.24
N TYR A 134 2.38 -5.71 11.87
CA TYR A 134 2.14 -6.10 10.46
C TYR A 134 3.40 -6.19 9.61
N ARG A 135 4.48 -6.79 10.14
CA ARG A 135 5.65 -7.19 9.35
C ARG A 135 5.25 -8.19 8.28
N GLY A 136 5.93 -8.19 7.15
CA GLY A 136 5.70 -9.12 6.05
C GLY A 136 4.87 -8.52 4.92
N ARG A 137 3.93 -9.30 4.37
CA ARG A 137 3.24 -8.96 3.12
C ARG A 137 1.86 -8.35 3.35
N VAL A 138 1.46 -7.45 2.44
CA VAL A 138 0.13 -6.81 2.37
C VAL A 138 -0.36 -6.21 3.70
N PRO A 139 0.48 -5.43 4.41
CA PRO A 139 0.19 -4.96 5.75
C PRO A 139 -1.08 -4.11 5.85
N VAL A 140 -1.38 -3.31 4.83
CA VAL A 140 -2.59 -2.47 4.77
C VAL A 140 -3.86 -3.31 4.86
N ASN A 141 -3.95 -4.40 4.06
CA ASN A 141 -5.12 -5.28 4.07
C ASN A 141 -5.27 -5.97 5.44
N TRP A 142 -4.16 -6.46 6.02
CA TRP A 142 -4.19 -7.11 7.33
C TRP A 142 -4.60 -6.15 8.45
N ALA A 143 -4.12 -4.91 8.44
CA ALA A 143 -4.51 -3.89 9.42
C ALA A 143 -6.04 -3.66 9.39
N ILE A 144 -6.63 -3.55 8.19
CA ILE A 144 -8.08 -3.37 8.02
C ILE A 144 -8.84 -4.60 8.49
N ILE A 145 -8.44 -5.82 8.09
CA ILE A 145 -9.10 -7.07 8.50
C ILE A 145 -9.09 -7.21 10.02
N ARG A 146 -8.00 -6.83 10.68
CA ARG A 146 -7.86 -6.88 12.14
C ARG A 146 -8.56 -5.75 12.87
N GLY A 147 -9.21 -4.83 12.14
CA GLY A 147 -10.01 -3.75 12.72
C GLY A 147 -9.18 -2.62 13.33
N GLU A 148 -7.93 -2.46 12.91
CA GLU A 148 -7.11 -1.32 13.34
C GLU A 148 -7.78 0.00 12.94
N THR A 149 -7.61 1.01 13.77
CA THR A 149 -8.10 2.37 13.53
C THR A 149 -7.03 3.30 12.99
N GLU A 150 -5.79 2.78 12.94
CA GLU A 150 -4.62 3.51 12.45
C GLU A 150 -3.62 2.52 11.82
N THR A 151 -2.87 3.01 10.83
CA THR A 151 -1.71 2.36 10.25
C THR A 151 -0.72 3.44 9.80
N GLY A 152 0.21 3.14 8.92
CA GLY A 152 1.14 4.15 8.44
C GLY A 152 2.23 3.60 7.54
N ALA A 153 3.31 4.34 7.46
CA ALA A 153 4.53 3.96 6.75
C ALA A 153 5.73 4.02 7.69
N THR A 154 6.64 3.08 7.55
CA THR A 154 7.89 3.00 8.31
C THR A 154 9.09 2.88 7.39
N LEU A 155 10.01 3.83 7.44
CA LEU A 155 11.34 3.69 6.89
C LEU A 155 12.23 3.00 7.92
N HIS A 156 12.86 1.88 7.55
CA HIS A 156 13.72 1.10 8.45
C HIS A 156 14.92 0.55 7.71
N TYR A 157 16.01 0.23 8.42
CA TYR A 157 17.13 -0.48 7.85
C TYR A 157 16.74 -1.91 7.49
N MET A 158 17.24 -2.40 6.36
CA MET A 158 17.05 -3.79 5.95
C MET A 158 18.03 -4.71 6.64
N THR A 159 17.56 -5.90 6.96
CA THR A 159 18.35 -7.04 7.45
C THR A 159 17.95 -8.27 6.65
N GLU A 160 18.65 -9.39 6.84
CA GLU A 160 18.27 -10.66 6.20
C GLU A 160 16.87 -11.13 6.59
N LYS A 161 16.41 -10.78 7.80
CA LYS A 161 15.04 -11.05 8.24
C LYS A 161 14.16 -9.87 7.82
N PRO A 162 13.08 -10.11 7.07
CA PRO A 162 12.22 -9.03 6.60
C PRO A 162 11.64 -8.21 7.76
N ASP A 163 11.63 -6.89 7.60
CA ASP A 163 11.01 -5.88 8.43
C ASP A 163 11.44 -5.86 9.92
N ASN A 164 12.65 -6.38 10.20
CA ASN A 164 13.18 -6.51 11.57
C ASN A 164 14.24 -5.46 11.95
N GLY A 165 14.73 -4.67 10.98
CA GLY A 165 15.81 -3.70 11.22
C GLY A 165 15.37 -2.45 11.95
N ASP A 166 16.32 -1.64 12.38
CA ASP A 166 16.09 -0.42 13.15
C ASP A 166 15.23 0.59 12.39
N ILE A 167 14.25 1.17 13.06
CA ILE A 167 13.36 2.19 12.52
C ILE A 167 14.11 3.52 12.41
N VAL A 168 13.94 4.18 11.26
CA VAL A 168 14.51 5.50 10.95
C VAL A 168 13.44 6.59 11.03
N ALA A 169 12.25 6.33 10.49
CA ALA A 169 11.12 7.24 10.54
C ALA A 169 9.79 6.49 10.44
N GLN A 170 8.75 7.05 11.03
CA GLN A 170 7.38 6.57 10.91
C GLN A 170 6.42 7.73 10.71
N GLN A 171 5.38 7.50 9.93
CA GLN A 171 4.26 8.43 9.76
C GLN A 171 2.95 7.67 9.85
N ALA A 172 2.13 7.99 10.86
CA ALA A 172 0.82 7.40 11.06
C ALA A 172 -0.26 8.04 10.18
N VAL A 173 -1.27 7.25 9.83
CA VAL A 173 -2.50 7.71 9.17
C VAL A 173 -3.72 6.99 9.75
N PRO A 174 -4.89 7.65 9.87
CA PRO A 174 -6.10 7.02 10.38
C PRO A 174 -6.71 6.07 9.35
N ILE A 175 -7.30 4.98 9.84
CA ILE A 175 -8.21 4.10 9.11
C ILE A 175 -9.63 4.46 9.52
N LEU A 176 -10.39 5.13 8.66
CA LEU A 176 -11.77 5.50 8.93
C LEU A 176 -12.70 4.26 8.81
N PRO A 177 -13.89 4.29 9.43
CA PRO A 177 -14.77 3.12 9.51
C PRO A 177 -15.11 2.47 8.16
N ASP A 178 -15.25 3.26 7.10
CA ASP A 178 -15.63 2.79 5.77
C ASP A 178 -14.48 2.89 4.74
N ASP A 179 -13.24 3.17 5.19
CA ASP A 179 -12.08 3.17 4.31
C ASP A 179 -11.86 1.78 3.71
N THR A 180 -11.75 1.72 2.40
CA THR A 180 -11.28 0.52 1.70
C THR A 180 -9.75 0.41 1.73
N ALA A 181 -9.21 -0.74 1.35
CA ALA A 181 -7.77 -0.91 1.23
C ALA A 181 -7.15 0.10 0.25
N LEU A 182 -7.85 0.49 -0.80
CA LEU A 182 -7.39 1.54 -1.72
C LEU A 182 -7.26 2.89 -1.03
N HIS A 183 -8.27 3.31 -0.25
CA HIS A 183 -8.23 4.59 0.48
C HIS A 183 -7.08 4.62 1.48
N VAL A 184 -6.91 3.53 2.24
CA VAL A 184 -5.82 3.43 3.23
C VAL A 184 -4.46 3.39 2.53
N PHE A 185 -4.33 2.65 1.42
CA PHE A 185 -3.10 2.60 0.64
C PHE A 185 -2.69 3.98 0.09
N GLN A 186 -3.66 4.79 -0.37
CA GLN A 186 -3.39 6.16 -0.81
C GLN A 186 -2.85 7.03 0.33
N LYS A 187 -3.43 6.93 1.53
CA LYS A 187 -2.94 7.61 2.75
C LYS A 187 -1.52 7.14 3.12
N VAL A 188 -1.27 5.82 3.08
CA VAL A 188 0.05 5.23 3.36
C VAL A 188 1.09 5.68 2.33
N THR A 189 0.70 5.86 1.06
CA THR A 189 1.59 6.40 0.02
C THR A 189 2.06 7.81 0.36
N VAL A 190 1.14 8.68 0.80
CA VAL A 190 1.49 10.05 1.25
C VAL A 190 2.30 10.02 2.54
N ALA A 191 1.96 9.14 3.48
CA ALA A 191 2.72 8.95 4.71
C ALA A 191 4.16 8.51 4.45
N ALA A 192 4.38 7.62 3.48
CA ALA A 192 5.71 7.17 3.06
C ALA A 192 6.54 8.33 2.50
N GLU A 193 5.94 9.14 1.63
CA GLU A 193 6.56 10.37 1.10
C GLU A 193 6.94 11.34 2.22
N MET A 194 6.03 11.62 3.14
CA MET A 194 6.26 12.53 4.27
C MET A 194 7.34 12.02 5.22
N ALA A 195 7.31 10.73 5.57
CA ALA A 195 8.30 10.11 6.45
C ALA A 195 9.71 10.21 5.83
N LEU A 196 9.84 9.86 4.55
CA LEU A 196 11.11 9.93 3.83
C LEU A 196 11.58 11.39 3.71
N ASN A 197 10.72 12.29 3.24
CA ASN A 197 11.06 13.70 3.05
C ASN A 197 11.55 14.36 4.35
N GLY A 198 10.89 14.06 5.47
CA GLY A 198 11.26 14.63 6.78
C GLY A 198 12.59 14.15 7.32
N VAL A 199 12.97 12.88 7.09
CA VAL A 199 14.18 12.29 7.66
C VAL A 199 15.38 12.31 6.71
N LEU A 200 15.16 12.43 5.41
CA LEU A 200 16.21 12.28 4.40
C LEU A 200 17.41 13.21 4.60
N PRO A 201 17.26 14.52 4.92
CA PRO A 201 18.42 15.39 5.20
C PRO A 201 19.29 14.89 6.35
N ALA A 202 18.67 14.39 7.42
CA ALA A 202 19.39 13.83 8.55
C ALA A 202 20.07 12.49 8.19
N LEU A 203 19.41 11.66 7.37
CA LEU A 203 19.96 10.39 6.89
C LEU A 203 21.19 10.61 6.02
N LEU A 204 21.12 11.51 5.05
CA LEU A 204 22.26 11.85 4.17
C LEU A 204 23.43 12.47 4.93
N ALA A 205 23.15 13.14 6.04
CA ALA A 205 24.16 13.68 6.95
C ALA A 205 24.68 12.68 8.00
N GLY A 206 24.25 11.41 7.95
CA GLY A 206 24.65 10.38 8.92
C GLY A 206 24.12 10.60 10.34
N ARG A 207 23.05 11.39 10.51
CA ARG A 207 22.46 11.80 11.80
C ARG A 207 21.02 11.32 11.99
N ALA A 208 20.52 10.46 11.11
CA ALA A 208 19.19 9.91 11.25
C ALA A 208 19.09 9.01 12.50
N PRO A 209 17.92 8.97 13.16
CA PRO A 209 17.70 8.07 14.29
C PRO A 209 17.79 6.61 13.86
N ARG A 210 18.15 5.74 14.82
CA ARG A 210 18.13 4.28 14.66
C ARG A 210 17.48 3.69 15.90
N MET A 211 16.18 3.44 15.83
CA MET A 211 15.39 2.92 16.94
C MET A 211 15.18 1.42 16.78
N LYS A 212 15.67 0.63 17.73
CA LYS A 212 15.46 -0.82 17.74
C LYS A 212 13.98 -1.12 17.86
N GLN A 213 13.50 -2.10 17.08
CA GLN A 213 12.15 -2.60 17.19
C GLN A 213 11.99 -3.55 18.38
N ASP A 214 10.93 -3.39 19.16
CA ASP A 214 10.45 -4.44 20.05
C ASP A 214 9.55 -5.40 19.27
N LEU A 215 10.12 -6.47 18.76
CA LEU A 215 9.42 -7.42 17.90
C LEU A 215 8.30 -8.20 18.62
N THR A 216 8.20 -8.10 19.95
CA THR A 216 7.11 -8.70 20.74
C THR A 216 5.81 -7.92 20.60
N GLN A 217 5.87 -6.63 20.20
CA GLN A 217 4.73 -5.75 19.98
C GLN A 217 4.04 -5.95 18.63
N GLY A 218 4.47 -6.91 17.83
CA GLY A 218 3.90 -7.16 16.50
C GLY A 218 4.12 -8.58 16.01
N ALA A 219 3.41 -8.92 14.93
CA ALA A 219 3.49 -10.24 14.30
C ALA A 219 3.91 -10.12 12.82
N TYR A 220 4.36 -11.25 12.27
CA TYR A 220 4.65 -11.41 10.85
C TYR A 220 3.42 -11.96 10.12
N PHE A 221 3.06 -11.36 8.99
CA PHE A 221 1.94 -11.75 8.15
C PHE A 221 2.44 -12.18 6.77
N GLY A 222 1.94 -13.32 6.31
CA GLY A 222 2.19 -13.82 4.95
C GLY A 222 1.39 -13.05 3.89
N GLY A 223 1.65 -13.39 2.62
CA GLY A 223 0.80 -12.97 1.51
C GLY A 223 -0.61 -13.56 1.66
N ARG A 224 -1.61 -12.83 1.15
CA ARG A 224 -3.00 -13.31 1.18
C ARG A 224 -3.24 -14.32 0.05
N ARG A 225 -4.11 -15.28 0.32
CA ARG A 225 -4.60 -16.28 -0.63
C ARG A 225 -6.07 -16.00 -0.96
N ALA A 226 -6.60 -16.62 -1.98
CA ALA A 226 -8.01 -16.48 -2.37
C ALA A 226 -8.97 -16.85 -1.23
N GLU A 227 -8.62 -17.86 -0.45
CA GLU A 227 -9.39 -18.35 0.69
C GLU A 227 -9.54 -17.31 1.81
N ASP A 228 -8.52 -16.45 1.99
CA ASP A 228 -8.57 -15.35 2.96
C ASP A 228 -9.61 -14.28 2.61
N GLY A 229 -10.19 -14.33 1.42
CA GLY A 229 -11.25 -13.44 0.95
C GLY A 229 -12.66 -14.05 1.02
N VAL A 230 -12.81 -15.28 1.51
CA VAL A 230 -14.12 -15.95 1.65
C VAL A 230 -14.81 -15.48 2.92
N ILE A 231 -16.10 -15.09 2.79
CA ILE A 231 -16.89 -14.61 3.92
C ILE A 231 -17.39 -15.80 4.75
N ASP A 232 -17.07 -15.81 6.03
CA ASP A 232 -17.77 -16.61 7.04
C ASP A 232 -18.91 -15.77 7.63
N TRP A 233 -20.13 -16.01 7.19
CA TRP A 233 -21.32 -15.28 7.64
C TRP A 233 -21.68 -15.49 9.10
N LYS A 234 -21.04 -16.42 9.81
CA LYS A 234 -21.19 -16.61 11.27
C LYS A 234 -20.42 -15.57 12.07
N GLN A 235 -19.49 -14.86 11.45
CA GLN A 235 -18.75 -13.76 12.07
C GLN A 235 -19.65 -12.56 12.32
N SER A 236 -19.15 -11.59 13.08
CA SER A 236 -19.85 -10.34 13.32
C SER A 236 -19.96 -9.48 12.04
N ALA A 237 -20.98 -8.62 11.97
CA ALA A 237 -21.09 -7.62 10.91
C ALA A 237 -19.85 -6.72 10.82
N GLN A 238 -19.17 -6.45 11.96
CA GLN A 238 -17.93 -5.68 11.97
C GLN A 238 -16.79 -6.41 11.27
N ASP A 239 -16.59 -7.71 11.57
CA ASP A 239 -15.49 -8.49 10.99
C ASP A 239 -15.70 -8.71 9.49
N ILE A 240 -16.95 -9.00 9.09
CA ILE A 240 -17.31 -9.15 7.67
C ILE A 240 -17.16 -7.82 6.93
N HIS A 241 -17.58 -6.70 7.52
CA HIS A 241 -17.36 -5.37 6.93
C HIS A 241 -15.87 -5.08 6.75
N ASN A 242 -15.05 -5.39 7.75
CA ASN A 242 -13.60 -5.24 7.66
C ASN A 242 -13.01 -6.09 6.53
N LEU A 243 -13.44 -7.35 6.41
CA LEU A 243 -13.01 -8.22 5.30
C LEU A 243 -13.40 -7.61 3.94
N VAL A 244 -14.67 -7.22 3.76
CA VAL A 244 -15.16 -6.65 2.50
C VAL A 244 -14.36 -5.43 2.10
N ARG A 245 -14.19 -4.44 2.99
CA ARG A 245 -13.46 -3.20 2.69
C ARG A 245 -11.95 -3.43 2.48
N ALA A 246 -11.38 -4.49 3.09
CA ALA A 246 -9.98 -4.87 2.89
C ALA A 246 -9.72 -5.50 1.51
N VAL A 247 -10.74 -6.01 0.84
CA VAL A 247 -10.63 -6.66 -0.48
C VAL A 247 -11.52 -6.01 -1.54
N ALA A 248 -12.08 -4.84 -1.23
CA ALA A 248 -12.86 -4.03 -2.19
C ALA A 248 -12.02 -3.66 -3.42
N PRO A 249 -12.64 -3.35 -4.56
CA PRO A 249 -11.91 -2.93 -5.76
C PRO A 249 -10.82 -1.88 -5.47
N PRO A 250 -9.65 -1.99 -6.12
CA PRO A 250 -9.28 -2.81 -7.26
C PRO A 250 -8.98 -4.30 -6.96
N TYR A 251 -9.09 -4.73 -5.70
CA TYR A 251 -9.02 -6.14 -5.33
C TYR A 251 -10.31 -6.88 -5.75
N PRO A 252 -10.29 -8.23 -5.75
CA PRO A 252 -11.38 -9.04 -6.32
C PRO A 252 -12.74 -8.97 -5.61
N GLY A 253 -12.86 -8.31 -4.44
CA GLY A 253 -14.04 -8.38 -3.59
C GLY A 253 -14.10 -9.62 -2.68
N ALA A 254 -14.97 -9.58 -1.66
CA ALA A 254 -15.14 -10.71 -0.73
C ALA A 254 -16.06 -11.78 -1.34
N ALA A 255 -15.61 -13.03 -1.32
CA ALA A 255 -16.27 -14.13 -1.99
C ALA A 255 -17.28 -14.84 -1.08
N THR A 256 -18.41 -15.22 -1.66
CA THR A 256 -19.42 -16.08 -1.03
C THR A 256 -20.23 -16.81 -2.10
N ARG A 257 -21.27 -17.55 -1.70
CA ARG A 257 -22.23 -18.19 -2.61
C ARG A 257 -23.66 -17.89 -2.15
N LEU A 258 -24.52 -17.64 -3.12
CA LEU A 258 -25.96 -17.46 -2.91
C LEU A 258 -26.69 -18.18 -4.04
N LEU A 259 -27.78 -18.92 -3.74
CA LEU A 259 -28.53 -19.68 -4.75
C LEU A 259 -27.64 -20.64 -5.56
N ASN A 260 -26.63 -21.25 -4.94
CA ASN A 260 -25.60 -22.07 -5.57
C ASN A 260 -24.74 -21.35 -6.63
N LYS A 261 -24.84 -20.02 -6.76
CA LYS A 261 -24.05 -19.19 -7.66
C LYS A 261 -22.90 -18.51 -6.92
N PRO A 262 -21.77 -18.28 -7.57
CA PRO A 262 -20.71 -17.45 -6.99
C PRO A 262 -21.22 -16.01 -6.82
N MET A 263 -20.95 -15.44 -5.66
CA MET A 263 -21.29 -14.05 -5.32
C MET A 263 -20.06 -13.35 -4.79
N ARG A 264 -19.88 -12.08 -5.14
CA ARG A 264 -18.87 -11.20 -4.58
C ARG A 264 -19.52 -10.01 -3.93
N ILE A 265 -19.11 -9.71 -2.71
CA ILE A 265 -19.50 -8.49 -2.01
C ILE A 265 -18.38 -7.47 -2.19
N LEU A 266 -18.72 -6.34 -2.81
CA LEU A 266 -17.76 -5.30 -3.18
C LEU A 266 -17.79 -4.12 -2.20
N GLN A 267 -18.97 -3.84 -1.61
CA GLN A 267 -19.12 -2.74 -0.65
C GLN A 267 -20.27 -3.02 0.32
N THR A 268 -20.03 -2.72 1.58
CA THR A 268 -21.02 -2.82 2.66
C THR A 268 -21.03 -1.56 3.51
N LEU A 269 -22.11 -1.37 4.26
CA LEU A 269 -22.21 -0.42 5.35
C LEU A 269 -22.75 -1.13 6.59
N LYS A 270 -22.24 -0.74 7.74
CA LYS A 270 -22.77 -1.24 9.03
C LYS A 270 -24.16 -0.64 9.30
N THR A 271 -25.04 -1.42 9.91
CA THR A 271 -26.34 -0.96 10.35
C THR A 271 -26.47 -1.06 11.88
N ARG A 272 -27.57 -0.53 12.43
CA ARG A 272 -27.94 -0.72 13.83
C ARG A 272 -28.98 -1.84 14.00
N ILE A 273 -29.28 -2.58 12.93
CA ILE A 273 -30.27 -3.65 12.95
C ILE A 273 -29.65 -4.85 13.67
N ALA A 274 -30.38 -5.39 14.65
CA ALA A 274 -29.97 -6.61 15.32
C ALA A 274 -30.13 -7.83 14.39
N ALA A 275 -29.22 -8.80 14.50
CA ALA A 275 -29.34 -10.05 13.77
C ALA A 275 -30.56 -10.82 14.28
N ALA A 276 -31.33 -11.40 13.34
CA ALA A 276 -32.46 -12.26 13.63
C ALA A 276 -32.50 -13.43 12.64
N GLY A 277 -32.35 -14.64 13.15
CA GLY A 277 -32.34 -15.88 12.36
C GLY A 277 -30.98 -16.25 11.81
N ASN A 278 -30.95 -17.15 10.85
CA ASN A 278 -29.74 -17.62 10.18
C ASN A 278 -29.14 -16.55 9.28
N PRO A 279 -27.82 -16.62 8.99
CA PRO A 279 -27.20 -15.76 7.98
C PRO A 279 -27.92 -15.87 6.63
N ALA A 280 -28.41 -14.74 6.13
CA ALA A 280 -29.21 -14.68 4.92
C ALA A 280 -29.08 -13.34 4.22
N PHE A 281 -29.23 -13.35 2.90
CA PHE A 281 -29.37 -12.17 2.06
C PHE A 281 -30.88 -11.87 1.83
N TYR A 282 -31.24 -10.59 1.86
CA TYR A 282 -32.63 -10.15 1.57
C TYR A 282 -32.65 -8.72 1.03
N VAL A 283 -33.76 -8.35 0.40
CA VAL A 283 -34.00 -6.98 -0.05
C VAL A 283 -35.17 -6.39 0.74
N ASN A 284 -34.98 -5.19 1.27
CA ASN A 284 -36.05 -4.44 1.91
C ASN A 284 -35.97 -2.97 1.51
N GLU A 285 -37.13 -2.37 1.14
CA GLU A 285 -37.24 -0.97 0.73
C GLU A 285 -36.19 -0.56 -0.33
N GLY A 286 -35.95 -1.45 -1.32
CA GLY A 286 -34.99 -1.21 -2.40
C GLY A 286 -33.52 -1.28 -2.03
N CYS A 287 -33.19 -1.71 -0.80
CA CYS A 287 -31.84 -1.92 -0.32
C CYS A 287 -31.58 -3.41 -0.04
N ALA A 288 -30.36 -3.86 -0.35
CA ALA A 288 -29.94 -5.22 -0.06
C ALA A 288 -29.26 -5.29 1.33
N TYR A 289 -29.54 -6.37 2.05
CA TYR A 289 -29.03 -6.61 3.40
C TYR A 289 -28.52 -8.04 3.56
N ALA A 290 -27.60 -8.24 4.48
CA ALA A 290 -27.15 -9.55 4.92
C ALA A 290 -27.22 -9.66 6.44
N VAL A 291 -27.92 -10.68 6.95
CA VAL A 291 -27.87 -11.10 8.35
C VAL A 291 -26.53 -11.80 8.57
N CYS A 292 -25.79 -11.36 9.58
CA CYS A 292 -24.52 -11.93 9.98
C CYS A 292 -24.70 -12.71 11.31
N GLY A 293 -23.68 -13.39 11.80
CA GLY A 293 -23.73 -14.04 13.10
C GLY A 293 -24.05 -13.07 14.25
N GLN A 294 -23.60 -11.81 14.11
CA GLN A 294 -23.97 -10.71 14.97
C GLN A 294 -24.18 -9.44 14.16
N GLY A 295 -25.38 -8.89 14.16
CA GLY A 295 -25.77 -7.67 13.43
C GLY A 295 -26.12 -7.93 11.97
N VAL A 296 -26.46 -6.85 11.26
CA VAL A 296 -26.87 -6.85 9.88
C VAL A 296 -26.04 -5.84 9.09
N LEU A 297 -25.55 -6.23 7.92
CA LEU A 297 -24.88 -5.34 6.97
C LEU A 297 -25.86 -4.90 5.89
N ARG A 298 -25.80 -3.63 5.49
CA ARG A 298 -26.33 -3.19 4.20
C ARG A 298 -25.30 -3.53 3.13
N ILE A 299 -25.74 -4.24 2.11
CA ILE A 299 -24.93 -4.56 0.93
C ILE A 299 -25.15 -3.44 -0.10
N VAL A 300 -24.10 -2.68 -0.36
CA VAL A 300 -24.19 -1.51 -1.25
C VAL A 300 -23.89 -1.91 -2.70
N ARG A 301 -22.83 -2.74 -2.89
CA ARG A 301 -22.44 -3.25 -4.21
C ARG A 301 -22.11 -4.74 -4.12
N PHE A 302 -22.58 -5.49 -5.06
CA PHE A 302 -22.32 -6.93 -5.17
C PHE A 302 -22.45 -7.43 -6.60
N GLU A 303 -21.81 -8.56 -6.87
CA GLU A 303 -21.92 -9.32 -8.10
C GLU A 303 -22.53 -10.69 -7.79
N LEU A 304 -23.43 -11.16 -8.65
CA LEU A 304 -23.92 -12.53 -8.62
C LEU A 304 -23.65 -13.15 -9.99
N ASP A 305 -22.96 -14.28 -10.01
CA ASP A 305 -22.58 -15.00 -11.23
C ASP A 305 -21.77 -14.12 -12.21
N GLY A 306 -20.89 -13.26 -11.67
CA GLY A 306 -20.04 -12.34 -12.43
C GLY A 306 -20.76 -11.07 -12.94
N ILE A 307 -22.03 -10.86 -12.58
CA ILE A 307 -22.82 -9.70 -13.00
C ILE A 307 -23.06 -8.79 -11.80
N GLU A 308 -22.57 -7.55 -11.85
CA GLU A 308 -22.93 -6.54 -10.85
C GLU A 308 -24.39 -6.13 -11.03
N MET A 309 -25.17 -6.16 -9.95
CA MET A 309 -26.60 -5.85 -9.98
C MET A 309 -27.03 -5.00 -8.78
N SER A 310 -28.07 -4.21 -8.99
CA SER A 310 -28.74 -3.47 -7.94
C SER A 310 -29.66 -4.37 -7.11
N ALA A 311 -30.03 -3.90 -5.89
CA ALA A 311 -31.02 -4.58 -5.06
C ALA A 311 -32.38 -4.74 -5.78
N ALA A 312 -32.79 -3.76 -6.57
CA ALA A 312 -34.04 -3.83 -7.35
C ALA A 312 -33.98 -4.91 -8.45
N GLN A 313 -32.88 -5.01 -9.18
CA GLN A 313 -32.67 -6.07 -10.18
C GLN A 313 -32.65 -7.45 -9.54
N PHE A 314 -31.99 -7.57 -8.37
CA PHE A 314 -32.00 -8.82 -7.62
C PHE A 314 -33.42 -9.21 -7.19
N ALA A 315 -34.16 -8.27 -6.58
CA ALA A 315 -35.53 -8.54 -6.13
C ALA A 315 -36.48 -8.92 -7.27
N ALA A 316 -36.34 -8.30 -8.45
CA ALA A 316 -37.12 -8.64 -9.63
C ALA A 316 -36.81 -10.06 -10.14
N ALA A 317 -35.56 -10.52 -10.04
CA ALA A 317 -35.15 -11.83 -10.55
C ALA A 317 -35.34 -12.97 -9.54
N TYR A 318 -35.16 -12.72 -8.24
CA TYR A 318 -35.10 -13.76 -7.21
C TYR A 318 -36.01 -13.54 -6.01
N GLY A 319 -36.75 -12.44 -5.97
CA GLY A 319 -37.60 -12.06 -4.83
C GLY A 319 -36.86 -11.24 -3.78
N SER A 320 -37.63 -10.77 -2.78
CA SER A 320 -37.12 -9.90 -1.71
C SER A 320 -36.92 -10.64 -0.37
N GLU A 321 -37.43 -11.86 -0.27
CA GLU A 321 -37.41 -12.66 0.95
C GLU A 321 -36.00 -13.09 1.35
N LYS A 322 -35.84 -13.53 2.61
CA LYS A 322 -34.57 -14.03 3.11
C LYS A 322 -34.14 -15.32 2.40
N ILE A 323 -32.97 -15.28 1.79
CA ILE A 323 -32.32 -16.43 1.14
C ILE A 323 -31.06 -16.74 1.96
N GLU A 324 -30.97 -17.93 2.54
CA GLU A 324 -29.80 -18.36 3.29
C GLU A 324 -28.57 -18.47 2.40
N PHE A 325 -27.40 -18.07 2.93
CA PHE A 325 -26.13 -18.26 2.23
C PHE A 325 -25.79 -19.75 2.14
N ASN A 326 -25.34 -20.20 0.99
CA ASN A 326 -24.86 -21.55 0.79
C ASN A 326 -23.51 -21.73 1.54
N ARG A 327 -23.32 -22.94 2.11
CA ARG A 327 -22.06 -23.32 2.74
C ARG A 327 -20.99 -23.63 1.70
#